data_e96b625d5006a06cbf493532a15bd9b5
#
_entry.id   e96b625d5006a06cbf493532a15bd9b5
#
_cell.length_a   1.000
_cell.length_b   1.000
_cell.length_c   1.000
_cell.angle_alpha   90.00
_cell.angle_beta   90.00
_cell.angle_gamma   90.00
#
_symmetry.space_group_name_H-M   'P 1'
#
loop_
_entity.id
_entity.type
_entity.pdbx_description
1 polymer ?
#
loop_
_entity_poly.entity_id
_entity_poly.type
_entity_poly.pdbx_seq_one_letter_code
_entity_poly.pdbx_strand_id
1 'polypeptide(L)'
;MKVDESKFRGWEVYSKEAVEAPVIVRMDGNNFHKVTSRCRMAKPFDERFHLSMVKTAKDLMTETGLNISLAHTASDEISLLFLRDTHLPFKGRIEKILSILPSYASSSLQNRLREYFSYKGLISFDARIIKIHTRREVLEYFSWRCLESFRNFLNSYAQILIGRKEVFGMKGEEIVKELRLRGFDVHKAPKWQRYGTFIYWKQVEKRGYNPITRKEVTVKRRRIHESSFDLARPQGKKQLENLLPDVS
;
A
#
# COMPACT_ATOMS: atom_id res chain seq x y z
N MET A 1 0.27 7.61 -49.33
CA MET A 1 -0.76 8.29 -48.53
C MET A 1 -0.07 8.92 -47.32
N LYS A 2 -0.02 10.27 -47.21
CA LYS A 2 0.46 10.92 -45.98
C LYS A 2 -0.63 10.80 -44.89
N VAL A 3 -0.33 10.12 -43.81
CA VAL A 3 -1.20 10.03 -42.64
C VAL A 3 -1.00 11.27 -41.78
N ASP A 4 -2.06 11.99 -41.47
CA ASP A 4 -2.01 13.10 -40.51
C ASP A 4 -2.06 12.57 -39.10
N GLU A 5 -0.88 12.37 -38.52
CA GLU A 5 -0.74 11.89 -37.12
C GLU A 5 -1.35 12.85 -36.10
N SER A 6 -1.39 14.16 -36.38
CA SER A 6 -1.89 15.16 -35.44
C SER A 6 -3.39 14.97 -35.19
N LYS A 7 -4.14 14.55 -36.20
CA LYS A 7 -5.55 14.22 -36.09
C LYS A 7 -5.82 13.09 -35.09
N PHE A 8 -5.06 12.00 -35.18
CA PHE A 8 -5.24 10.85 -34.29
C PHE A 8 -4.78 11.14 -32.88
N ARG A 9 -3.67 11.88 -32.70
CA ARG A 9 -3.23 12.36 -31.38
C ARG A 9 -4.27 13.29 -30.72
N GLY A 10 -5.02 14.06 -31.50
CA GLY A 10 -6.13 14.87 -31.01
C GLY A 10 -7.34 14.04 -30.51
N TRP A 11 -7.43 12.79 -30.87
CA TRP A 11 -8.49 11.86 -30.46
C TRP A 11 -8.12 11.02 -29.23
N GLU A 12 -6.87 11.06 -28.79
CA GLU A 12 -6.44 10.36 -27.57
C GLU A 12 -7.14 10.98 -26.35
N VAL A 13 -8.02 10.21 -25.72
CA VAL A 13 -8.74 10.63 -24.51
C VAL A 13 -7.78 10.60 -23.31
N TYR A 14 -7.83 11.62 -22.47
CA TYR A 14 -6.98 11.80 -21.28
C TYR A 14 -5.48 11.99 -21.52
N SER A 15 -4.98 12.00 -22.75
CA SER A 15 -3.56 12.10 -23.05
C SER A 15 -2.90 13.39 -22.51
N LYS A 16 -3.70 14.46 -22.35
CA LYS A 16 -3.27 15.78 -21.85
C LYS A 16 -3.61 16.02 -20.38
N GLU A 17 -4.41 15.12 -19.78
CA GLU A 17 -4.81 15.28 -18.39
C GLU A 17 -3.65 14.96 -17.45
N ALA A 18 -3.38 15.88 -16.52
CA ALA A 18 -2.31 15.76 -15.53
C ALA A 18 -2.78 16.17 -14.14
N VAL A 19 -2.07 15.67 -13.14
CA VAL A 19 -2.22 16.04 -11.73
C VAL A 19 -0.91 16.58 -11.18
N GLU A 20 -1.01 17.37 -10.12
CA GLU A 20 0.13 17.88 -9.36
C GLU A 20 0.19 17.19 -8.00
N ALA A 21 1.41 17.04 -7.45
CA ALA A 21 1.59 16.56 -6.09
C ALA A 21 1.11 17.62 -5.08
N PRO A 22 0.67 17.22 -3.88
CA PRO A 22 0.63 15.88 -3.37
C PRO A 22 -0.56 15.07 -3.87
N VAL A 23 -0.32 13.80 -4.18
CA VAL A 23 -1.37 12.85 -4.56
C VAL A 23 -1.12 11.48 -3.91
N ILE A 24 -2.19 10.74 -3.73
CA ILE A 24 -2.13 9.33 -3.39
C ILE A 24 -2.66 8.53 -4.58
N VAL A 25 -1.92 7.50 -4.98
CA VAL A 25 -2.38 6.51 -5.95
C VAL A 25 -2.74 5.25 -5.18
N ARG A 26 -4.04 4.92 -5.15
CA ARG A 26 -4.53 3.68 -4.55
C ARG A 26 -4.78 2.64 -5.63
N MET A 27 -4.17 1.50 -5.46
CA MET A 27 -4.35 0.32 -6.30
C MET A 27 -5.08 -0.77 -5.53
N ASP A 28 -6.01 -1.46 -6.16
CA ASP A 28 -6.82 -2.52 -5.57
C ASP A 28 -6.77 -3.76 -6.47
N GLY A 29 -6.66 -4.92 -5.85
CA GLY A 29 -6.55 -6.19 -6.57
C GLY A 29 -7.88 -6.61 -7.21
N ASN A 30 -7.92 -6.77 -8.52
CA ASN A 30 -9.13 -7.14 -9.23
C ASN A 30 -9.45 -8.63 -9.06
N ASN A 31 -10.64 -8.95 -8.51
CA ASN A 31 -11.11 -10.33 -8.28
C ASN A 31 -10.17 -11.19 -7.40
N PHE A 32 -9.46 -10.62 -6.45
CA PHE A 32 -8.49 -11.35 -5.63
C PHE A 32 -9.09 -12.45 -4.77
N HIS A 33 -10.38 -12.42 -4.47
CA HIS A 33 -11.07 -13.55 -3.84
C HIS A 33 -10.92 -14.88 -4.61
N LYS A 34 -10.85 -14.82 -5.96
CA LYS A 34 -10.58 -15.98 -6.80
C LYS A 34 -9.12 -16.42 -6.71
N VAL A 35 -8.19 -15.44 -6.63
CA VAL A 35 -6.75 -15.71 -6.48
C VAL A 35 -6.48 -16.39 -5.14
N THR A 36 -6.99 -15.84 -4.03
CA THR A 36 -6.82 -16.40 -2.69
C THR A 36 -7.41 -17.80 -2.56
N SER A 37 -8.58 -18.04 -3.17
CA SER A 37 -9.21 -19.36 -3.22
C SER A 37 -8.38 -20.37 -3.99
N ARG A 38 -7.90 -20.01 -5.20
CA ARG A 38 -7.07 -20.91 -6.04
C ARG A 38 -5.73 -21.23 -5.40
N CYS A 39 -5.14 -20.26 -4.70
CA CYS A 39 -3.90 -20.43 -3.95
C CYS A 39 -4.08 -21.17 -2.63
N ARG A 40 -5.31 -21.52 -2.24
CA ARG A 40 -5.64 -22.14 -0.94
C ARG A 40 -4.97 -21.40 0.22
N MET A 41 -5.05 -20.06 0.18
CA MET A 41 -4.45 -19.21 1.21
C MET A 41 -5.10 -19.45 2.56
N ALA A 42 -4.30 -19.38 3.63
CA ALA A 42 -4.78 -19.48 5.00
C ALA A 42 -5.83 -18.40 5.31
N LYS A 43 -6.84 -18.77 6.09
CA LYS A 43 -7.92 -17.86 6.50
C LYS A 43 -7.87 -17.61 8.01
N PRO A 44 -8.21 -16.43 8.46
CA PRO A 44 -8.65 -15.27 7.67
C PRO A 44 -7.51 -14.52 6.96
N PHE A 45 -6.26 -14.74 7.34
CA PHE A 45 -5.08 -14.07 6.79
C PHE A 45 -3.96 -15.06 6.50
N ASP A 46 -3.30 -14.91 5.36
CA ASP A 46 -2.10 -15.67 4.98
C ASP A 46 -0.89 -14.73 5.03
N GLU A 47 0.06 -15.03 5.92
CA GLU A 47 1.26 -14.21 6.10
C GLU A 47 2.12 -14.16 4.83
N ARG A 48 2.19 -15.24 4.06
CA ARG A 48 2.93 -15.28 2.78
C ARG A 48 2.35 -14.31 1.77
N PHE A 49 1.01 -14.20 1.73
CA PHE A 49 0.34 -13.23 0.88
C PHE A 49 0.61 -11.80 1.35
N HIS A 50 0.50 -11.54 2.66
CA HIS A 50 0.86 -10.24 3.24
C HIS A 50 2.30 -9.83 2.91
N LEU A 51 3.27 -10.73 3.13
CA LEU A 51 4.67 -10.50 2.80
C LEU A 51 4.88 -10.27 1.29
N SER A 52 4.11 -10.95 0.43
CA SER A 52 4.13 -10.72 -1.01
C SER A 52 3.67 -9.30 -1.36
N MET A 53 2.61 -8.81 -0.72
CA MET A 53 2.12 -7.44 -0.91
C MET A 53 3.12 -6.40 -0.40
N VAL A 54 3.72 -6.61 0.79
CA VAL A 54 4.78 -5.74 1.33
C VAL A 54 5.99 -5.68 0.40
N LYS A 55 6.44 -6.83 -0.10
CA LYS A 55 7.56 -6.90 -1.06
C LYS A 55 7.21 -6.19 -2.38
N THR A 56 5.97 -6.35 -2.87
CA THR A 56 5.48 -5.63 -4.06
C THR A 56 5.53 -4.12 -3.86
N ALA A 57 5.06 -3.62 -2.72
CA ALA A 57 5.15 -2.19 -2.40
C ALA A 57 6.62 -1.71 -2.30
N LYS A 58 7.54 -2.53 -1.76
CA LYS A 58 8.98 -2.23 -1.75
C LYS A 58 9.54 -2.15 -3.17
N ASP A 59 9.24 -3.11 -4.04
CA ASP A 59 9.70 -3.11 -5.43
C ASP A 59 9.23 -1.83 -6.16
N LEU A 60 7.97 -1.42 -5.95
CA LEU A 60 7.47 -0.16 -6.48
C LEU A 60 8.29 1.05 -6.02
N MET A 61 8.80 1.04 -4.79
CA MET A 61 9.60 2.13 -4.23
C MET A 61 11.07 2.08 -4.65
N THR A 62 11.63 0.90 -5.00
CA THR A 62 13.07 0.72 -5.25
C THR A 62 13.42 0.46 -6.71
N GLU A 63 12.59 -0.30 -7.42
CA GLU A 63 12.95 -0.83 -8.74
C GLU A 63 12.36 -0.01 -9.90
N THR A 64 11.37 0.84 -9.63
CA THR A 64 10.66 1.58 -10.68
C THR A 64 11.31 2.93 -11.01
N GLY A 65 12.23 3.42 -10.18
CA GLY A 65 12.77 4.78 -10.27
C GLY A 65 11.77 5.89 -9.94
N LEU A 66 10.59 5.55 -9.44
CA LEU A 66 9.56 6.51 -9.05
C LEU A 66 9.81 7.06 -7.65
N ASN A 67 9.58 8.35 -7.45
CA ASN A 67 9.80 9.03 -6.18
C ASN A 67 8.65 8.84 -5.19
N ILE A 68 8.35 7.58 -4.85
CA ILE A 68 7.30 7.25 -3.87
C ILE A 68 7.82 7.58 -2.47
N SER A 69 7.10 8.45 -1.76
CA SER A 69 7.48 8.92 -0.43
C SER A 69 7.12 7.93 0.67
N LEU A 70 5.94 7.34 0.56
CA LEU A 70 5.36 6.40 1.52
C LEU A 70 4.45 5.42 0.77
N ALA A 71 4.44 4.16 1.17
CA ALA A 71 3.44 3.20 0.74
C ALA A 71 2.73 2.60 1.96
N HIS A 72 1.47 2.22 1.78
CA HIS A 72 0.69 1.44 2.74
C HIS A 72 0.03 0.29 2.02
N THR A 73 0.07 -0.90 2.62
CA THR A 73 -0.61 -2.08 2.06
C THR A 73 -1.43 -2.78 3.13
N ALA A 74 -2.64 -3.17 2.78
CA ALA A 74 -3.55 -3.95 3.60
C ALA A 74 -4.41 -4.84 2.69
N SER A 75 -4.50 -6.14 2.98
CA SER A 75 -5.11 -7.11 2.08
C SER A 75 -4.47 -7.05 0.68
N ASP A 76 -5.26 -6.85 -0.36
CA ASP A 76 -4.87 -6.71 -1.76
C ASP A 76 -4.79 -5.25 -2.24
N GLU A 77 -4.79 -4.30 -1.29
CA GLU A 77 -4.68 -2.87 -1.60
C GLU A 77 -3.25 -2.35 -1.37
N ILE A 78 -2.80 -1.45 -2.25
CA ILE A 78 -1.57 -0.65 -2.08
C ILE A 78 -1.91 0.81 -2.32
N SER A 79 -1.60 1.67 -1.35
CA SER A 79 -1.69 3.13 -1.47
C SER A 79 -0.28 3.72 -1.49
N LEU A 80 0.03 4.53 -2.51
CA LEU A 80 1.33 5.17 -2.74
C LEU A 80 1.19 6.67 -2.61
N LEU A 81 1.96 7.30 -1.74
CA LEU A 81 1.99 8.76 -1.54
C LEU A 81 3.12 9.39 -2.34
N PHE A 82 2.79 10.42 -3.12
CA PHE A 82 3.73 11.33 -3.78
C PHE A 82 3.56 12.73 -3.18
N LEU A 83 4.61 13.27 -2.56
CA LEU A 83 4.63 14.59 -1.92
C LEU A 83 5.01 15.70 -2.91
N ARG A 84 4.79 16.99 -2.51
CA ARG A 84 5.06 18.16 -3.36
C ARG A 84 6.53 18.32 -3.75
N ASP A 85 7.46 17.92 -2.87
CA ASP A 85 8.90 17.97 -3.08
C ASP A 85 9.43 16.86 -4.01
N THR A 86 8.57 15.93 -4.38
CA THR A 86 8.89 14.85 -5.31
C THR A 86 8.31 15.14 -6.69
N HIS A 87 9.10 14.88 -7.72
CA HIS A 87 8.57 14.93 -9.08
C HIS A 87 7.64 13.76 -9.33
N LEU A 88 6.38 14.06 -9.66
CA LEU A 88 5.44 13.05 -10.11
C LEU A 88 5.97 12.33 -11.36
N PRO A 89 5.82 11.00 -11.43
CA PRO A 89 6.20 10.27 -12.62
C PRO A 89 5.40 10.77 -13.83
N PHE A 90 6.03 10.69 -15.00
CA PHE A 90 5.41 11.03 -16.29
C PHE A 90 4.86 12.46 -16.37
N LYS A 91 5.44 13.41 -15.64
CA LYS A 91 4.94 14.80 -15.53
C LYS A 91 3.48 14.87 -15.07
N GLY A 92 3.07 13.97 -14.19
CA GLY A 92 1.71 13.92 -13.64
C GLY A 92 0.65 13.37 -14.58
N ARG A 93 0.96 12.89 -15.79
CA ARG A 93 -0.05 12.38 -16.74
C ARG A 93 -0.85 11.24 -16.13
N ILE A 94 -2.18 11.47 -16.03
CA ILE A 94 -3.12 10.57 -15.34
C ILE A 94 -3.11 9.19 -15.99
N GLU A 95 -3.23 9.12 -17.31
CA GLU A 95 -3.25 7.87 -18.07
C GLU A 95 -2.02 6.99 -17.80
N LYS A 96 -0.83 7.62 -17.70
CA LYS A 96 0.43 6.92 -17.45
C LYS A 96 0.53 6.42 -16.01
N ILE A 97 0.12 7.25 -15.06
CA ILE A 97 0.11 6.87 -13.65
C ILE A 97 -0.83 5.68 -13.44
N LEU A 98 -2.07 5.75 -13.99
CA LEU A 98 -3.09 4.73 -13.81
C LEU A 98 -2.83 3.43 -14.59
N SER A 99 -1.98 3.45 -15.62
CA SER A 99 -1.61 2.25 -16.39
C SER A 99 -0.31 1.62 -15.90
N ILE A 100 0.73 2.40 -15.67
CA ILE A 100 2.07 1.88 -15.41
C ILE A 100 2.24 1.40 -13.97
N LEU A 101 1.73 2.13 -12.96
CA LEU A 101 1.83 1.69 -11.56
C LEU A 101 1.12 0.35 -11.31
N PRO A 102 -0.13 0.14 -11.75
CA PRO A 102 -0.79 -1.16 -11.64
C PRO A 102 -0.07 -2.27 -12.41
N SER A 103 0.53 -1.95 -13.57
CA SER A 103 1.30 -2.93 -14.35
C SER A 103 2.53 -3.40 -13.58
N TYR A 104 3.29 -2.50 -12.96
CA TYR A 104 4.42 -2.86 -12.09
C TYR A 104 3.95 -3.69 -10.88
N ALA A 105 2.88 -3.27 -10.21
CA ALA A 105 2.32 -4.00 -9.06
C ALA A 105 1.90 -5.42 -9.46
N SER A 106 1.22 -5.55 -10.60
CA SER A 106 0.77 -6.84 -11.13
C SER A 106 1.95 -7.75 -11.46
N SER A 107 2.98 -7.22 -12.15
CA SER A 107 4.17 -8.00 -12.51
C SER A 107 4.95 -8.46 -11.28
N SER A 108 5.20 -7.56 -10.32
CA SER A 108 5.91 -7.90 -9.09
C SER A 108 5.16 -8.94 -8.26
N LEU A 109 3.86 -8.72 -8.00
CA LEU A 109 3.06 -9.66 -7.21
C LEU A 109 2.90 -11.01 -7.92
N GLN A 110 2.73 -11.02 -9.26
CA GLN A 110 2.62 -12.24 -10.04
C GLN A 110 3.83 -13.18 -9.83
N ASN A 111 5.05 -12.63 -9.79
CA ASN A 111 6.26 -13.41 -9.55
C ASN A 111 6.23 -14.06 -8.17
N ARG A 112 5.78 -13.32 -7.13
CA ARG A 112 5.68 -13.83 -5.76
C ARG A 112 4.58 -14.87 -5.58
N LEU A 113 3.46 -14.69 -6.27
CA LEU A 113 2.38 -15.69 -6.26
C LEU A 113 2.81 -17.00 -6.95
N ARG A 114 3.66 -16.92 -7.98
CA ARG A 114 4.28 -18.10 -8.58
C ARG A 114 5.22 -18.79 -7.60
N GLU A 115 6.06 -18.03 -6.91
CA GLU A 115 7.05 -18.53 -5.96
C GLU A 115 6.39 -19.21 -4.75
N TYR A 116 5.48 -18.51 -4.08
CA TYR A 116 4.93 -18.97 -2.80
C TYR A 116 3.69 -19.87 -2.92
N PHE A 117 2.95 -19.79 -4.02
CA PHE A 117 1.69 -20.49 -4.19
C PHE A 117 1.59 -21.29 -5.49
N SER A 118 2.66 -21.33 -6.30
CA SER A 118 2.66 -21.97 -7.62
C SER A 118 1.53 -21.46 -8.54
N TYR A 119 1.06 -20.22 -8.32
CA TYR A 119 -0.05 -19.63 -9.04
C TYR A 119 0.36 -19.25 -10.46
N LYS A 120 -0.34 -19.82 -11.46
CA LYS A 120 -0.07 -19.59 -12.89
C LYS A 120 -1.09 -18.67 -13.57
N GLY A 121 -2.15 -18.26 -12.86
CA GLY A 121 -3.19 -17.38 -13.42
C GLY A 121 -2.69 -15.94 -13.54
N LEU A 122 -3.41 -15.13 -14.30
CA LEU A 122 -3.16 -13.70 -14.39
C LEU A 122 -3.77 -12.96 -13.20
N ILE A 123 -3.13 -11.85 -12.81
CA ILE A 123 -3.65 -10.90 -11.84
C ILE A 123 -3.61 -9.50 -12.43
N SER A 124 -4.47 -8.65 -11.90
CA SER A 124 -4.49 -7.23 -12.26
C SER A 124 -4.86 -6.37 -11.07
N PHE A 125 -4.37 -5.15 -11.08
CA PHE A 125 -4.80 -4.09 -10.19
C PHE A 125 -5.54 -3.02 -10.99
N ASP A 126 -6.59 -2.44 -10.42
CA ASP A 126 -7.07 -1.13 -10.83
C ASP A 126 -6.40 -0.03 -10.00
N ALA A 127 -6.48 1.21 -10.45
CA ALA A 127 -5.88 2.34 -9.73
C ALA A 127 -6.77 3.58 -9.76
N ARG A 128 -6.63 4.39 -8.71
CA ARG A 128 -7.32 5.68 -8.55
C ARG A 128 -6.35 6.70 -8.01
N ILE A 129 -6.46 7.93 -8.51
CA ILE A 129 -5.68 9.07 -8.01
C ILE A 129 -6.56 9.87 -7.05
N ILE A 130 -6.05 10.11 -5.87
CA ILE A 130 -6.68 10.92 -4.84
C ILE A 130 -5.85 12.20 -4.68
N LYS A 131 -6.46 13.35 -4.99
CA LYS A 131 -5.84 14.66 -4.77
C LYS A 131 -5.82 14.96 -3.29
N ILE A 132 -4.67 15.39 -2.79
CA ILE A 132 -4.43 15.79 -1.41
C ILE A 132 -3.90 17.21 -1.45
N HIS A 133 -4.34 18.06 -0.52
CA HIS A 133 -3.92 19.46 -0.48
C HIS A 133 -3.09 19.79 0.77
N THR A 134 -3.29 19.03 1.83
CA THR A 134 -2.69 19.29 3.13
C THR A 134 -2.11 18.05 3.78
N ARG A 135 -1.12 18.23 4.66
CA ARG A 135 -0.57 17.16 5.51
C ARG A 135 -1.66 16.49 6.35
N ARG A 136 -2.65 17.28 6.81
CA ARG A 136 -3.79 16.78 7.57
C ARG A 136 -4.61 15.78 6.76
N GLU A 137 -4.88 16.07 5.49
CA GLU A 137 -5.62 15.16 4.60
C GLU A 137 -4.85 13.85 4.33
N VAL A 138 -3.50 13.89 4.28
CA VAL A 138 -2.70 12.66 4.22
C VAL A 138 -2.97 11.79 5.45
N LEU A 139 -2.96 12.37 6.66
CA LEU A 139 -3.24 11.64 7.90
C LEU A 139 -4.67 11.13 7.96
N GLU A 140 -5.64 11.91 7.53
CA GLU A 140 -7.05 11.54 7.47
C GLU A 140 -7.26 10.37 6.49
N TYR A 141 -6.63 10.42 5.30
CA TYR A 141 -6.70 9.34 4.32
C TYR A 141 -6.15 8.02 4.89
N PHE A 142 -4.93 8.01 5.42
CA PHE A 142 -4.36 6.77 5.96
C PHE A 142 -5.08 6.30 7.23
N SER A 143 -5.61 7.21 8.04
CA SER A 143 -6.48 6.84 9.17
C SER A 143 -7.73 6.13 8.68
N TRP A 144 -8.37 6.63 7.64
CA TRP A 144 -9.50 5.98 7.00
C TRP A 144 -9.14 4.57 6.50
N ARG A 145 -8.00 4.40 5.79
CA ARG A 145 -7.58 3.07 5.29
C ARG A 145 -7.27 2.09 6.42
N CYS A 146 -6.64 2.54 7.49
CA CYS A 146 -6.41 1.70 8.67
C CYS A 146 -7.72 1.29 9.38
N LEU A 147 -8.71 2.19 9.45
CA LEU A 147 -10.04 1.88 10.00
C LEU A 147 -10.79 0.87 9.14
N GLU A 148 -10.72 0.99 7.81
CA GLU A 148 -11.28 -0.01 6.89
C GLU A 148 -10.59 -1.37 7.06
N SER A 149 -9.26 -1.38 7.13
CA SER A 149 -8.50 -2.60 7.39
C SER A 149 -8.92 -3.26 8.71
N PHE A 150 -9.12 -2.48 9.77
CA PHE A 150 -9.57 -2.99 11.06
C PHE A 150 -11.00 -3.55 11.00
N ARG A 151 -11.92 -2.89 10.30
CA ARG A 151 -13.27 -3.43 10.07
C ARG A 151 -13.24 -4.75 9.32
N ASN A 152 -12.44 -4.84 8.25
CA ASN A 152 -12.26 -6.06 7.47
C ASN A 152 -11.64 -7.19 8.30
N PHE A 153 -10.67 -6.85 9.16
CA PHE A 153 -10.08 -7.78 10.12
C PHE A 153 -11.13 -8.36 11.08
N LEU A 154 -11.93 -7.51 11.72
CA LEU A 154 -12.99 -7.95 12.63
C LEU A 154 -13.99 -8.87 11.93
N ASN A 155 -14.49 -8.45 10.76
CA ASN A 155 -15.45 -9.23 9.99
C ASN A 155 -14.89 -10.58 9.54
N SER A 156 -13.62 -10.63 9.14
CA SER A 156 -12.98 -11.86 8.69
C SER A 156 -12.85 -12.90 9.80
N TYR A 157 -12.43 -12.48 11.00
CA TYR A 157 -12.39 -13.36 12.18
C TYR A 157 -13.79 -13.73 12.66
N ALA A 158 -14.71 -12.78 12.67
CA ALA A 158 -16.07 -13.02 13.10
C ALA A 158 -16.78 -14.07 12.22
N GLN A 159 -16.63 -13.99 10.90
CA GLN A 159 -17.20 -14.97 9.98
C GLN A 159 -16.71 -16.39 10.22
N ILE A 160 -15.47 -16.57 10.69
CA ILE A 160 -14.88 -17.87 10.98
C ILE A 160 -15.27 -18.37 12.37
N LEU A 161 -15.21 -17.51 13.39
CA LEU A 161 -15.34 -17.91 14.79
C LEU A 161 -16.79 -17.83 15.31
N ILE A 162 -17.62 -16.97 14.73
CA ILE A 162 -19.01 -16.77 15.13
C ILE A 162 -19.95 -17.42 14.11
N GLY A 163 -19.71 -17.17 12.83
CA GLY A 163 -20.53 -17.62 11.71
C GLY A 163 -21.02 -16.45 10.87
N ARG A 164 -21.15 -16.68 9.56
CA ARG A 164 -21.50 -15.60 8.61
C ARG A 164 -22.91 -15.05 8.82
N LYS A 165 -23.86 -15.92 9.22
CA LYS A 165 -25.26 -15.53 9.45
C LYS A 165 -25.41 -14.74 10.73
N GLU A 166 -24.74 -15.18 11.77
CA GLU A 166 -24.80 -14.61 13.13
C GLU A 166 -24.17 -13.22 13.20
N VAL A 167 -23.13 -12.97 12.40
CA VAL A 167 -22.43 -11.67 12.33
C VAL A 167 -23.22 -10.61 11.57
N PHE A 168 -24.21 -11.03 10.77
CA PHE A 168 -24.98 -10.08 9.95
C PHE A 168 -25.72 -9.06 10.83
N GLY A 169 -25.47 -7.77 10.59
CA GLY A 169 -26.07 -6.66 11.33
C GLY A 169 -25.37 -6.28 12.63
N MET A 170 -24.36 -7.05 13.09
CA MET A 170 -23.61 -6.73 14.30
C MET A 170 -22.72 -5.49 14.12
N LYS A 171 -22.67 -4.65 15.15
CA LYS A 171 -21.73 -3.53 15.22
C LYS A 171 -20.33 -4.02 15.62
N GLY A 172 -19.30 -3.22 15.29
CA GLY A 172 -17.91 -3.59 15.58
C GLY A 172 -17.64 -3.89 17.07
N GLU A 173 -18.25 -3.17 17.99
CA GLU A 173 -18.13 -3.41 19.44
C GLU A 173 -18.74 -4.74 19.85
N GLU A 174 -19.88 -5.10 19.29
CA GLU A 174 -20.56 -6.39 19.53
C GLU A 174 -19.69 -7.54 19.01
N ILE A 175 -19.10 -7.38 17.80
CA ILE A 175 -18.17 -8.37 17.24
C ILE A 175 -16.96 -8.55 18.15
N VAL A 176 -16.35 -7.47 18.66
CA VAL A 176 -15.21 -7.55 19.59
C VAL A 176 -15.57 -8.31 20.86
N LYS A 177 -16.75 -8.04 21.43
CA LYS A 177 -17.25 -8.73 22.62
C LYS A 177 -17.45 -10.24 22.35
N GLU A 178 -18.11 -10.59 21.25
CA GLU A 178 -18.38 -11.95 20.86
C GLU A 178 -17.09 -12.75 20.55
N LEU A 179 -16.13 -12.13 19.86
CA LEU A 179 -14.81 -12.75 19.62
C LEU A 179 -14.09 -13.04 20.94
N ARG A 180 -14.14 -12.10 21.90
CA ARG A 180 -13.54 -12.29 23.22
C ARG A 180 -14.18 -13.42 24.01
N LEU A 181 -15.53 -13.57 23.97
CA LEU A 181 -16.24 -14.70 24.60
C LEU A 181 -15.81 -16.04 24.03
N ARG A 182 -15.37 -16.08 22.77
CA ARG A 182 -14.82 -17.29 22.10
C ARG A 182 -13.31 -17.44 22.26
N GLY A 183 -12.69 -16.68 23.17
CA GLY A 183 -11.27 -16.78 23.49
C GLY A 183 -10.34 -16.03 22.52
N PHE A 184 -10.89 -15.23 21.58
CA PHE A 184 -10.07 -14.46 20.65
C PHE A 184 -9.96 -12.99 21.10
N ASP A 185 -8.73 -12.60 21.53
CA ASP A 185 -8.42 -11.22 21.87
C ASP A 185 -7.91 -10.46 20.65
N VAL A 186 -8.74 -9.57 20.10
CA VAL A 186 -8.43 -8.76 18.92
C VAL A 186 -7.17 -7.90 19.10
N HIS A 187 -6.83 -7.53 20.33
CA HIS A 187 -5.65 -6.69 20.61
C HIS A 187 -4.34 -7.47 20.57
N LYS A 188 -4.37 -8.78 20.74
CA LYS A 188 -3.21 -9.69 20.66
C LYS A 188 -2.89 -10.11 19.22
N ALA A 189 -3.83 -9.94 18.29
CA ALA A 189 -3.57 -10.23 16.88
C ALA A 189 -2.47 -9.34 16.30
N PRO A 190 -1.68 -9.82 15.33
CA PRO A 190 -0.64 -9.05 14.68
C PRO A 190 -1.15 -7.70 14.13
N LYS A 191 -0.37 -6.63 14.31
CA LYS A 191 -0.78 -5.28 13.88
C LYS A 191 -1.02 -5.19 12.37
N TRP A 192 -0.26 -5.93 11.56
CA TRP A 192 -0.41 -5.93 10.11
C TRP A 192 -1.78 -6.49 9.65
N GLN A 193 -2.35 -7.45 10.38
CA GLN A 193 -3.70 -7.95 10.11
C GLN A 193 -4.77 -6.89 10.39
N ARG A 194 -4.54 -6.08 11.42
CA ARG A 194 -5.48 -5.07 11.90
C ARG A 194 -5.43 -3.77 11.09
N TYR A 195 -4.23 -3.30 10.74
CA TYR A 195 -4.01 -1.95 10.24
C TYR A 195 -3.22 -1.90 8.94
N GLY A 196 -2.80 -3.05 8.39
CA GLY A 196 -1.88 -3.09 7.27
C GLY A 196 -0.44 -2.73 7.67
N THR A 197 0.39 -2.49 6.67
CA THR A 197 1.82 -2.17 6.85
C THR A 197 2.19 -0.93 6.04
N PHE A 198 2.85 0.01 6.68
CA PHE A 198 3.48 1.17 6.07
C PHE A 198 4.91 0.83 5.66
N ILE A 199 5.30 1.25 4.46
CA ILE A 199 6.64 1.12 3.91
C ILE A 199 7.14 2.54 3.62
N TYR A 200 8.32 2.90 4.16
CA TYR A 200 8.82 4.26 4.12
C TYR A 200 10.35 4.33 4.11
N TRP A 201 10.86 5.47 3.69
CA TRP A 201 12.27 5.77 3.69
C TRP A 201 12.73 6.30 5.05
N LYS A 202 13.80 5.73 5.60
CA LYS A 202 14.47 6.22 6.80
C LYS A 202 15.93 6.51 6.51
N GLN A 203 16.43 7.63 7.01
CA GLN A 203 17.85 7.91 7.00
C GLN A 203 18.52 7.09 8.09
N VAL A 204 19.55 6.35 7.71
CA VAL A 204 20.39 5.57 8.64
C VAL A 204 21.84 5.99 8.45
N GLU A 205 22.56 6.15 9.54
CA GLU A 205 23.98 6.40 9.51
C GLU A 205 24.72 5.09 9.32
N LYS A 206 25.64 5.06 8.37
CA LYS A 206 26.51 3.93 8.13
C LYS A 206 27.95 4.40 8.25
N ARG A 207 28.69 3.77 9.18
CA ARG A 207 30.14 3.93 9.24
C ARG A 207 30.76 3.19 8.06
N GLY A 208 31.72 3.80 7.43
CA GLY A 208 32.47 3.28 6.30
C GLY A 208 33.90 3.78 6.36
N TYR A 209 34.74 3.28 5.48
CA TYR A 209 36.12 3.71 5.32
C TYR A 209 36.26 4.37 3.95
N ASN A 210 36.84 5.58 3.94
CA ASN A 210 37.17 6.26 2.69
C ASN A 210 38.59 5.84 2.25
N PRO A 211 38.74 5.07 1.17
CA PRO A 211 40.04 4.56 0.78
C PRO A 211 41.01 5.65 0.28
N ILE A 212 40.46 6.79 -0.17
CA ILE A 212 41.28 7.92 -0.67
C ILE A 212 41.86 8.70 0.50
N THR A 213 41.03 9.07 1.47
CA THR A 213 41.47 9.85 2.62
C THR A 213 42.02 8.99 3.77
N ARG A 214 41.90 7.65 3.67
CA ARG A 214 42.26 6.67 4.69
C ARG A 214 41.66 6.94 6.09
N LYS A 215 40.43 7.51 6.11
CA LYS A 215 39.72 7.85 7.34
C LYS A 215 38.39 7.13 7.43
N GLU A 216 37.95 6.87 8.64
CA GLU A 216 36.56 6.48 8.89
C GLU A 216 35.64 7.65 8.57
N VAL A 217 34.54 7.36 7.90
CA VAL A 217 33.51 8.34 7.52
C VAL A 217 32.15 7.81 7.90
N THR A 218 31.30 8.69 8.40
CA THR A 218 29.88 8.39 8.61
C THR A 218 29.07 8.99 7.48
N VAL A 219 28.37 8.14 6.75
CA VAL A 219 27.51 8.54 5.63
C VAL A 219 26.06 8.27 5.97
N LYS A 220 25.18 9.23 5.67
CA LYS A 220 23.74 9.05 5.76
C LYS A 220 23.23 8.37 4.50
N ARG A 221 22.51 7.27 4.66
CA ARG A 221 21.89 6.54 3.56
C ARG A 221 20.39 6.37 3.82
N ARG A 222 19.59 6.51 2.77
CA ARG A 222 18.18 6.15 2.83
C ARG A 222 18.02 4.65 2.74
N ARG A 223 17.22 4.06 3.61
CA ARG A 223 16.84 2.65 3.56
C ARG A 223 15.33 2.52 3.74
N ILE A 224 14.77 1.51 3.12
CA ILE A 224 13.36 1.17 3.31
C ILE A 224 13.19 0.47 4.65
N HIS A 225 12.18 0.94 5.39
CA HIS A 225 11.67 0.35 6.62
C HIS A 225 10.19 0.04 6.46
N GLU A 226 9.69 -0.84 7.33
CA GLU A 226 8.28 -1.17 7.42
C GLU A 226 7.81 -1.17 8.86
N SER A 227 6.57 -0.77 9.08
CA SER A 227 5.91 -0.78 10.39
C SER A 227 4.39 -0.74 10.24
N SER A 228 3.69 -1.26 11.24
CA SER A 228 2.23 -1.16 11.33
C SER A 228 1.85 -0.23 12.47
N PHE A 229 1.05 0.81 12.17
CA PHE A 229 0.63 1.84 13.10
C PHE A 229 -0.87 1.71 13.41
N ASP A 230 -1.24 1.92 14.68
CA ASP A 230 -2.63 2.06 15.09
C ASP A 230 -3.02 3.55 15.02
N LEU A 231 -3.51 3.98 13.84
CA LEU A 231 -3.88 5.38 13.61
C LEU A 231 -5.18 5.81 14.31
N ALA A 232 -5.90 4.90 14.95
CA ALA A 232 -6.99 5.26 15.86
C ALA A 232 -6.46 5.88 17.16
N ARG A 233 -5.19 5.64 17.51
CA ARG A 233 -4.53 6.17 18.70
C ARG A 233 -3.65 7.38 18.39
N PRO A 234 -3.57 8.38 19.28
CA PRO A 234 -2.72 9.56 19.10
C PRO A 234 -1.25 9.21 18.83
N GLN A 235 -0.71 8.19 19.53
CA GLN A 235 0.66 7.73 19.34
C GLN A 235 0.92 7.22 17.90
N GLY A 236 -0.01 6.45 17.32
CA GLY A 236 0.13 5.97 15.95
C GLY A 236 0.07 7.11 14.93
N LYS A 237 -0.81 8.08 15.14
CA LYS A 237 -0.86 9.29 14.30
C LYS A 237 0.46 10.05 14.35
N LYS A 238 1.00 10.30 15.55
CA LYS A 238 2.30 10.96 15.73
C LYS A 238 3.45 10.19 15.06
N GLN A 239 3.41 8.86 15.08
CA GLN A 239 4.40 8.04 14.37
C GLN A 239 4.34 8.27 12.85
N LEU A 240 3.14 8.31 12.26
CA LEU A 240 2.97 8.62 10.83
C LEU A 240 3.38 10.06 10.52
N GLU A 241 2.98 11.03 11.35
CA GLU A 241 3.38 12.44 11.21
C GLU A 241 4.89 12.62 11.13
N ASN A 242 5.65 11.91 11.98
CA ASN A 242 7.11 11.97 11.99
C ASN A 242 7.77 11.37 10.73
N LEU A 243 7.04 10.62 9.92
CA LEU A 243 7.53 10.05 8.66
C LEU A 243 7.27 10.99 7.47
N LEU A 244 6.33 11.93 7.63
CA LEU A 244 5.98 12.88 6.58
C LEU A 244 6.89 14.11 6.74
N PRO A 245 7.67 14.50 5.71
CA PRO A 245 8.36 15.77 5.71
C PRO A 245 7.35 16.91 5.81
N ASP A 246 7.82 18.10 6.23
CA ASP A 246 6.96 19.26 6.28
C ASP A 246 6.44 19.58 4.88
N VAL A 247 5.14 19.42 4.70
CA VAL A 247 4.41 19.83 3.50
C VAL A 247 4.06 21.29 3.72
N SER A 248 5.03 22.16 3.47
CA SER A 248 4.81 23.61 3.39
C SER A 248 4.30 24.01 2.02
#